data_c35717b22999e513b0b1a0e4bab19b8e
#
_entry.id   c35717b22999e513b0b1a0e4bab19b8e
#
_cell.length_a   1.000
_cell.length_b   1.000
_cell.length_c   1.000
_cell.angle_alpha   90.00
_cell.angle_beta   90.00
_cell.angle_gamma   90.00
#
_symmetry.space_group_name_H-M   'P 1'
#
loop_
_entity.id
_entity.type
_entity.pdbx_description
1 polymer ?
#
loop_
_entity_poly.entity_id
_entity_poly.type
_entity_poly.pdbx_seq_one_letter_code
_entity_poly.pdbx_strand_id
1 'polypeptide(L)'
;MAKSVEIPLSIDDFEEIGKTSPLLADLRPSGHFLMSELNEIGGIQPLMKTLLDANLLHGDTLTVTGKTMAENLRNVKPYPEEQKIIMPLDKPIKKDSHLKILKGNLASDGAVAKITGKEGHSFSGSARVFNSEEETLEAIYGSEIKEGDVIVVRYEGPVGGPGMREMLKPTSAIMGKGLGDKVAFITDGRFSGGSHGFVVGHVTPEAATGGCLLYTSDAADELLG
;
A
#
# COMPACT_ATOMS: atom_id res chain seq x y z
N MET A 1 -17.81 -2.58 0.79
CA MET A 1 -18.51 -2.85 2.08
C MET A 1 -19.14 -1.57 2.65
N ALA A 2 -18.39 -0.52 3.06
CA ALA A 2 -18.98 0.72 3.62
C ALA A 2 -20.10 1.27 2.73
N LYS A 3 -19.83 1.47 1.43
CA LYS A 3 -20.83 1.93 0.45
C LYS A 3 -22.08 1.02 0.37
N SER A 4 -21.93 -0.30 0.53
CA SER A 4 -23.04 -1.25 0.45
C SER A 4 -23.99 -1.21 1.66
N VAL A 5 -23.54 -0.61 2.76
CA VAL A 5 -24.32 -0.41 3.99
C VAL A 5 -24.51 1.08 4.31
N GLU A 6 -24.27 1.95 3.31
CA GLU A 6 -24.48 3.40 3.35
C GLU A 6 -23.70 4.11 4.47
N ILE A 7 -22.59 3.54 4.93
CA ILE A 7 -21.69 4.19 5.87
C ILE A 7 -20.79 5.14 5.10
N PRO A 8 -20.76 6.43 5.45
CA PRO A 8 -19.82 7.37 4.84
C PRO A 8 -18.39 6.98 5.22
N LEU A 9 -17.56 6.76 4.20
CA LEU A 9 -16.14 6.46 4.35
C LEU A 9 -15.40 7.11 3.18
N SER A 10 -14.50 8.02 3.49
CA SER A 10 -13.66 8.74 2.55
C SER A 10 -12.23 8.23 2.57
N ILE A 11 -11.43 8.64 1.61
CA ILE A 11 -9.99 8.36 1.62
C ILE A 11 -9.26 9.08 2.77
N ASP A 12 -9.80 10.22 3.21
CA ASP A 12 -9.23 11.01 4.31
C ASP A 12 -9.38 10.27 5.67
N ASP A 13 -10.43 9.45 5.84
CA ASP A 13 -10.59 8.60 7.02
C ASP A 13 -9.43 7.59 7.15
N PHE A 14 -8.95 7.06 6.03
CA PHE A 14 -7.76 6.17 6.02
C PHE A 14 -6.50 6.93 6.43
N GLU A 15 -6.35 8.18 6.02
CA GLU A 15 -5.23 9.02 6.42
C GLU A 15 -5.26 9.29 7.92
N GLU A 16 -6.42 9.71 8.46
CA GLU A 16 -6.57 10.01 9.89
C GLU A 16 -6.31 8.78 10.77
N ILE A 17 -6.91 7.64 10.43
CA ILE A 17 -6.66 6.37 11.15
C ILE A 17 -5.17 5.97 11.02
N GLY A 18 -4.58 6.18 9.85
CA GLY A 18 -3.18 5.87 9.60
C GLY A 18 -2.21 6.65 10.48
N LYS A 19 -2.53 7.87 10.88
CA LYS A 19 -1.70 8.69 11.79
C LYS A 19 -1.57 8.09 13.19
N THR A 20 -2.58 7.36 13.63
CA THR A 20 -2.66 6.78 15.00
C THR A 20 -2.41 5.27 15.02
N SER A 21 -2.32 4.62 13.86
CA SER A 21 -2.15 3.17 13.75
C SER A 21 -0.67 2.81 13.53
N PRO A 22 0.04 2.34 14.56
CA PRO A 22 1.46 2.02 14.43
C PRO A 22 1.68 0.74 13.63
N LEU A 23 2.82 0.63 12.96
CA LEU A 23 3.29 -0.60 12.34
C LEU A 23 4.02 -1.45 13.38
N LEU A 24 3.43 -2.57 13.75
CA LEU A 24 3.94 -3.47 14.79
C LEU A 24 4.51 -4.78 14.25
N ALA A 25 3.94 -5.29 13.16
CA ALA A 25 4.24 -6.61 12.65
C ALA A 25 5.40 -6.61 11.66
N ASP A 26 6.47 -7.34 11.95
CA ASP A 26 7.63 -7.53 11.07
C ASP A 26 7.43 -8.76 10.16
N LEU A 27 6.30 -8.79 9.44
CA LEU A 27 5.87 -9.90 8.62
C LEU A 27 6.13 -9.65 7.12
N ARG A 28 6.50 -10.70 6.41
CA ARG A 28 6.57 -10.67 4.95
C ARG A 28 5.21 -10.29 4.33
N PRO A 29 5.22 -9.58 3.19
CA PRO A 29 6.34 -9.36 2.27
C PRO A 29 7.28 -8.20 2.62
N SER A 30 6.90 -7.28 3.48
CA SER A 30 7.73 -6.11 3.82
C SER A 30 8.68 -6.32 5.01
N GLY A 31 8.40 -7.29 5.86
CA GLY A 31 9.19 -7.67 7.02
C GLY A 31 9.98 -8.96 6.82
N HIS A 32 10.46 -9.54 7.92
CA HIS A 32 11.40 -10.67 7.92
C HIS A 32 10.71 -12.02 8.15
N PHE A 33 9.67 -12.06 8.99
CA PHE A 33 9.05 -13.30 9.47
C PHE A 33 7.87 -13.75 8.59
N LEU A 34 7.52 -15.03 8.68
CA LEU A 34 6.39 -15.63 7.98
C LEU A 34 5.12 -15.65 8.86
N MET A 35 3.95 -15.73 8.22
CA MET A 35 2.68 -15.90 8.94
C MET A 35 2.61 -17.22 9.74
N SER A 36 3.32 -18.26 9.30
CA SER A 36 3.45 -19.52 10.06
C SER A 36 4.14 -19.30 11.39
N GLU A 37 5.21 -18.50 11.42
CA GLU A 37 5.95 -18.16 12.65
C GLU A 37 5.08 -17.33 13.61
N LEU A 38 4.28 -16.40 13.08
CA LEU A 38 3.29 -15.69 13.91
C LEU A 38 2.28 -16.66 14.52
N ASN A 39 1.82 -17.66 13.77
CA ASN A 39 0.87 -18.63 14.26
C ASN A 39 1.45 -19.50 15.40
N GLU A 40 2.73 -19.84 15.34
CA GLU A 40 3.44 -20.59 16.38
C GLU A 40 3.50 -19.85 17.72
N ILE A 41 3.57 -18.52 17.72
CA ILE A 41 3.60 -17.71 18.94
C ILE A 41 2.22 -17.28 19.45
N GLY A 42 1.12 -17.72 18.81
CA GLY A 42 -0.25 -17.43 19.25
C GLY A 42 -1.16 -16.78 18.22
N GLY A 43 -0.67 -16.57 17.00
CA GLY A 43 -1.44 -16.02 15.89
C GLY A 43 -1.79 -14.54 16.07
N ILE A 44 -2.90 -14.12 15.51
CA ILE A 44 -3.32 -12.70 15.51
C ILE A 44 -4.03 -12.25 16.80
N GLN A 45 -4.57 -13.17 17.57
CA GLN A 45 -5.41 -12.83 18.73
C GLN A 45 -4.68 -12.01 19.81
N PRO A 46 -3.41 -12.32 20.18
CA PRO A 46 -2.69 -11.49 21.15
C PRO A 46 -2.45 -10.06 20.63
N LEU A 47 -2.20 -9.88 19.32
CA LEU A 47 -2.10 -8.54 18.72
C LEU A 47 -3.43 -7.78 18.84
N MET A 48 -4.55 -8.42 18.49
CA MET A 48 -5.87 -7.81 18.62
C MET A 48 -6.17 -7.43 20.09
N LYS A 49 -5.77 -8.28 21.04
CA LYS A 49 -5.90 -7.97 22.48
C LYS A 49 -5.07 -6.75 22.87
N THR A 50 -3.83 -6.65 22.41
CA THR A 50 -2.95 -5.50 22.63
C THR A 50 -3.54 -4.21 22.07
N LEU A 51 -4.09 -4.25 20.85
CA LEU A 51 -4.76 -3.10 20.24
C LEU A 51 -6.05 -2.70 20.96
N LEU A 52 -6.82 -3.69 21.42
CA LEU A 52 -8.04 -3.46 22.21
C LEU A 52 -7.71 -2.76 23.55
N ASP A 53 -6.70 -3.24 24.25
CA ASP A 53 -6.28 -2.68 25.54
C ASP A 53 -5.72 -1.25 25.41
N ALA A 54 -5.21 -0.91 24.23
CA ALA A 54 -4.73 0.43 23.86
C ALA A 54 -5.82 1.35 23.27
N ASN A 55 -7.08 0.91 23.22
CA ASN A 55 -8.20 1.62 22.57
C ASN A 55 -7.98 1.91 21.07
N LEU A 56 -7.19 1.08 20.40
CA LEU A 56 -6.97 1.10 18.95
C LEU A 56 -7.88 0.12 18.18
N LEU A 57 -8.73 -0.59 18.90
CA LEU A 57 -9.70 -1.54 18.34
C LEU A 57 -11.03 -1.40 19.10
N HIS A 58 -12.15 -1.35 18.38
CA HIS A 58 -13.48 -1.28 18.97
C HIS A 58 -13.89 -2.63 19.58
N GLY A 59 -14.07 -2.64 20.90
CA GLY A 59 -14.35 -3.86 21.65
C GLY A 59 -15.84 -4.26 21.68
N ASP A 60 -16.73 -3.33 21.42
CA ASP A 60 -18.19 -3.48 21.46
C ASP A 60 -18.79 -4.06 20.17
N THR A 61 -18.00 -4.13 19.10
CA THR A 61 -18.45 -4.65 17.82
C THR A 61 -18.79 -6.14 17.89
N LEU A 62 -19.97 -6.50 17.38
CA LEU A 62 -20.43 -7.88 17.29
C LEU A 62 -19.61 -8.65 16.24
N THR A 63 -19.23 -9.88 16.58
CA THR A 63 -18.48 -10.77 15.69
C THR A 63 -19.33 -11.94 15.19
N VAL A 64 -18.78 -12.73 14.26
CA VAL A 64 -19.43 -13.94 13.73
C VAL A 64 -19.70 -15.02 14.79
N THR A 65 -19.09 -14.94 15.97
CA THR A 65 -19.33 -15.85 17.08
C THR A 65 -20.61 -15.53 17.87
N GLY A 66 -21.29 -14.43 17.55
CA GLY A 66 -22.42 -13.91 18.34
C GLY A 66 -21.99 -13.18 19.63
N LYS A 67 -20.69 -13.01 19.84
CA LYS A 67 -20.09 -12.26 20.96
C LYS A 67 -19.40 -11.01 20.47
N THR A 68 -19.16 -10.07 21.36
CA THR A 68 -18.38 -8.89 21.03
C THR A 68 -16.89 -9.21 20.86
N MET A 69 -16.17 -8.30 20.24
CA MET A 69 -14.71 -8.41 20.10
C MET A 69 -14.03 -8.53 21.47
N ALA A 70 -14.42 -7.69 22.44
CA ALA A 70 -13.89 -7.72 23.80
C ALA A 70 -14.16 -9.05 24.51
N GLU A 71 -15.36 -9.62 24.33
CA GLU A 71 -15.69 -10.93 24.92
C GLU A 71 -14.84 -12.06 24.35
N ASN A 72 -14.60 -12.05 23.02
CA ASN A 72 -13.76 -13.05 22.36
C ASN A 72 -12.30 -12.95 22.79
N LEU A 73 -11.80 -11.75 23.06
CA LEU A 73 -10.40 -11.52 23.40
C LEU A 73 -10.11 -11.59 24.90
N ARG A 74 -11.14 -11.73 25.77
CA ARG A 74 -11.02 -11.65 27.24
C ARG A 74 -9.96 -12.56 27.82
N ASN A 75 -9.86 -13.79 27.34
CA ASN A 75 -8.98 -14.83 27.87
C ASN A 75 -7.76 -15.11 27.00
N VAL A 76 -7.48 -14.25 26.03
CA VAL A 76 -6.32 -14.39 25.14
C VAL A 76 -5.05 -14.08 25.93
N LYS A 77 -4.08 -14.97 25.87
CA LYS A 77 -2.78 -14.77 26.52
C LYS A 77 -1.90 -13.84 25.70
N PRO A 78 -1.03 -13.05 26.33
CA PRO A 78 -0.07 -12.23 25.59
C PRO A 78 0.93 -13.11 24.82
N TYR A 79 1.64 -12.50 23.88
CA TYR A 79 2.78 -13.15 23.21
C TYR A 79 3.88 -13.52 24.20
N PRO A 80 4.73 -14.53 23.89
CA PRO A 80 5.95 -14.80 24.64
C PRO A 80 6.85 -13.55 24.67
N GLU A 81 7.50 -13.29 25.81
CA GLU A 81 8.32 -12.09 26.00
C GLU A 81 9.51 -12.00 25.03
N GLU A 82 10.08 -13.14 24.63
CA GLU A 82 11.27 -13.21 23.78
C GLU A 82 10.96 -13.12 22.27
N GLN A 83 9.69 -13.08 21.86
CA GLN A 83 9.32 -13.00 20.46
C GLN A 83 9.74 -11.64 19.84
N LYS A 84 10.00 -11.64 18.52
CA LYS A 84 10.49 -10.48 17.75
C LYS A 84 9.61 -10.16 16.54
N ILE A 85 8.48 -10.85 16.39
CA ILE A 85 7.60 -10.73 15.21
C ILE A 85 6.68 -9.54 15.35
N ILE A 86 6.11 -9.35 16.54
CA ILE A 86 5.21 -8.24 16.86
C ILE A 86 5.92 -7.33 17.85
N MET A 87 6.19 -6.11 17.42
CA MET A 87 6.82 -5.10 18.26
C MET A 87 5.81 -4.54 19.29
N PRO A 88 6.27 -4.16 20.49
CA PRO A 88 5.41 -3.53 21.48
C PRO A 88 4.99 -2.10 21.04
N LEU A 89 3.86 -1.63 21.56
CA LEU A 89 3.29 -0.33 21.20
C LEU A 89 4.18 0.88 21.54
N ASP A 90 4.97 0.78 22.57
CA ASP A 90 5.92 1.83 23.01
C ASP A 90 7.18 1.87 22.13
N LYS A 91 7.45 0.79 21.37
CA LYS A 91 8.60 0.68 20.45
C LYS A 91 8.18 0.07 19.11
N PRO A 92 7.28 0.68 18.35
CA PRO A 92 6.81 0.17 17.07
C PRO A 92 7.91 0.22 16.00
N ILE A 93 7.75 -0.57 14.93
CA ILE A 93 8.61 -0.47 13.74
C ILE A 93 8.48 0.93 13.14
N LYS A 94 7.25 1.44 13.06
CA LYS A 94 6.92 2.79 12.62
C LYS A 94 5.75 3.32 13.44
N LYS A 95 5.78 4.61 13.80
CA LYS A 95 4.77 5.22 14.67
C LYS A 95 3.41 5.42 14.00
N ASP A 96 3.38 5.40 12.67
CA ASP A 96 2.19 5.57 11.85
C ASP A 96 2.10 4.46 10.78
N SER A 97 0.98 4.41 10.05
CA SER A 97 0.75 3.46 8.96
C SER A 97 1.77 3.63 7.83
N HIS A 98 2.09 2.54 7.15
CA HIS A 98 2.89 2.59 5.93
C HIS A 98 2.06 2.90 4.67
N LEU A 99 0.74 2.96 4.76
CA LEU A 99 -0.11 3.49 3.70
C LEU A 99 -0.25 5.00 3.87
N LYS A 100 0.05 5.75 2.82
CA LYS A 100 -0.08 7.21 2.78
C LYS A 100 -0.99 7.62 1.64
N ILE A 101 -1.87 8.56 1.94
CA ILE A 101 -2.70 9.21 0.94
C ILE A 101 -1.92 10.39 0.40
N LEU A 102 -1.75 10.42 -0.93
CA LEU A 102 -1.09 11.51 -1.63
C LEU A 102 -2.13 12.30 -2.42
N LYS A 103 -1.99 13.62 -2.43
CA LYS A 103 -2.81 14.53 -3.24
C LYS A 103 -1.90 15.49 -4.00
N GLY A 104 -2.24 15.76 -5.23
CA GLY A 104 -1.49 16.67 -6.10
C GLY A 104 -2.17 16.86 -7.45
N ASN A 105 -1.50 17.54 -8.37
CA ASN A 105 -2.03 17.81 -9.69
C ASN A 105 -2.36 16.56 -10.52
N LEU A 106 -1.62 15.46 -10.33
CA LEU A 106 -1.92 14.15 -10.97
C LEU A 106 -3.00 13.35 -10.26
N ALA A 107 -3.23 13.62 -8.97
CA ALA A 107 -4.12 12.87 -8.11
C ALA A 107 -4.99 13.82 -7.28
N SER A 108 -5.85 14.59 -7.95
CA SER A 108 -6.71 15.59 -7.29
C SER A 108 -7.63 14.97 -6.23
N ASP A 109 -8.13 13.79 -6.49
CA ASP A 109 -9.01 13.04 -5.58
C ASP A 109 -8.24 12.05 -4.70
N GLY A 110 -6.92 11.95 -4.92
CA GLY A 110 -6.00 11.17 -4.12
C GLY A 110 -5.34 10.02 -4.84
N ALA A 111 -4.29 9.51 -4.23
CA ALA A 111 -3.57 8.30 -4.61
C ALA A 111 -3.05 7.63 -3.35
N VAL A 112 -2.60 6.37 -3.46
CA VAL A 112 -2.09 5.60 -2.34
C VAL A 112 -0.63 5.24 -2.57
N ALA A 113 0.24 5.63 -1.66
CA ALA A 113 1.62 5.19 -1.59
C ALA A 113 1.84 4.25 -0.41
N LYS A 114 2.69 3.24 -0.61
CA LYS A 114 3.20 2.39 0.47
C LYS A 114 4.60 2.85 0.83
N ILE A 115 4.77 3.39 2.04
CA ILE A 115 6.05 3.91 2.53
C ILE A 115 6.55 3.01 3.65
N THR A 116 7.52 2.15 3.36
CA THR A 116 8.11 1.21 4.33
C THR A 116 9.23 1.85 5.14
N GLY A 117 9.71 3.03 4.73
CA GLY A 117 10.82 3.77 5.34
C GLY A 117 12.20 3.42 4.75
N LYS A 118 12.24 2.55 3.75
CA LYS A 118 13.46 2.21 2.98
C LYS A 118 13.57 3.03 1.72
N GLU A 119 12.45 3.49 1.20
CA GLU A 119 12.33 4.43 0.09
C GLU A 119 12.63 5.84 0.61
N GLY A 120 13.17 6.71 -0.22
CA GLY A 120 13.34 8.12 0.12
C GLY A 120 11.99 8.85 0.31
N HIS A 121 12.05 10.14 0.61
CA HIS A 121 10.86 10.97 0.78
C HIS A 121 10.36 11.60 -0.52
N SER A 122 11.18 11.58 -1.58
CA SER A 122 10.87 12.18 -2.89
C SER A 122 11.59 11.44 -4.00
N PHE A 123 11.00 11.47 -5.19
CA PHE A 123 11.60 10.98 -6.41
C PHE A 123 11.26 11.96 -7.54
N SER A 124 12.23 12.27 -8.38
CA SER A 124 12.06 13.12 -9.57
C SER A 124 12.72 12.46 -10.76
N GLY A 125 12.09 12.52 -11.92
CA GLY A 125 12.61 11.92 -13.13
C GLY A 125 11.72 12.11 -14.35
N SER A 126 12.21 11.67 -15.50
CA SER A 126 11.49 11.73 -16.77
C SER A 126 10.36 10.72 -16.81
N ALA A 127 9.16 11.15 -17.18
CA ALA A 127 8.02 10.26 -17.34
C ALA A 127 8.19 9.34 -18.56
N ARG A 128 7.91 8.05 -18.37
CA ARG A 128 7.76 7.04 -19.42
C ARG A 128 6.34 6.48 -19.34
N VAL A 129 5.51 6.85 -20.30
CA VAL A 129 4.05 6.65 -20.25
C VAL A 129 3.63 5.48 -21.10
N PHE A 130 2.86 4.57 -20.51
CA PHE A 130 2.33 3.37 -21.14
C PHE A 130 0.82 3.25 -20.94
N ASN A 131 0.13 2.70 -21.92
CA ASN A 131 -1.33 2.57 -21.88
C ASN A 131 -1.80 1.19 -21.39
N SER A 132 -0.87 0.33 -21.01
CA SER A 132 -1.19 -1.00 -20.45
C SER A 132 -0.01 -1.60 -19.68
N GLU A 133 -0.31 -2.61 -18.87
CA GLU A 133 0.69 -3.45 -18.22
C GLU A 133 1.59 -4.13 -19.25
N GLU A 134 1.01 -4.59 -20.38
CA GLU A 134 1.72 -5.30 -21.45
C GLU A 134 2.77 -4.40 -22.13
N GLU A 135 2.40 -3.19 -22.54
CA GLU A 135 3.35 -2.22 -23.11
C GLU A 135 4.50 -1.91 -22.14
N THR A 136 4.18 -1.77 -20.87
CA THR A 136 5.18 -1.53 -19.83
C THR A 136 6.17 -2.69 -19.72
N LEU A 137 5.68 -3.93 -19.77
CA LEU A 137 6.53 -5.12 -19.71
C LEU A 137 7.45 -5.22 -20.94
N GLU A 138 6.95 -4.93 -22.14
CA GLU A 138 7.74 -4.90 -23.36
C GLU A 138 8.89 -3.90 -23.24
N ALA A 139 8.62 -2.68 -22.78
CA ALA A 139 9.62 -1.64 -22.56
C ALA A 139 10.68 -2.05 -21.50
N ILE A 140 10.24 -2.68 -20.39
CA ILE A 140 11.16 -3.16 -19.36
C ILE A 140 12.07 -4.25 -19.91
N TYR A 141 11.52 -5.24 -20.61
CA TYR A 141 12.32 -6.33 -21.19
C TYR A 141 13.21 -5.84 -22.34
N GLY A 142 12.74 -4.88 -23.14
CA GLY A 142 13.50 -4.20 -24.18
C GLY A 142 14.64 -3.31 -23.66
N SER A 143 14.75 -3.14 -22.31
CA SER A 143 15.74 -2.26 -21.66
C SER A 143 15.60 -0.78 -22.05
N GLU A 144 14.38 -0.35 -22.32
CA GLU A 144 14.04 1.04 -22.59
C GLU A 144 13.94 1.88 -21.33
N ILE A 145 13.60 1.24 -20.19
CA ILE A 145 13.53 1.88 -18.87
C ILE A 145 14.92 2.01 -18.29
N LYS A 146 15.23 3.22 -17.81
CA LYS A 146 16.53 3.61 -17.26
C LYS A 146 16.42 4.05 -15.83
N GLU A 147 17.53 4.06 -15.13
CA GLU A 147 17.66 4.71 -13.82
C GLU A 147 17.24 6.18 -13.90
N GLY A 148 16.39 6.61 -12.96
CA GLY A 148 15.82 7.95 -12.93
C GLY A 148 14.48 8.10 -13.66
N ASP A 149 13.98 7.08 -14.33
CA ASP A 149 12.67 7.15 -14.99
C ASP A 149 11.52 7.06 -13.99
N VAL A 150 10.43 7.75 -14.32
CA VAL A 150 9.11 7.61 -13.67
C VAL A 150 8.19 6.85 -14.64
N ILE A 151 7.91 5.61 -14.35
CA ILE A 151 7.02 4.75 -15.15
C ILE A 151 5.58 5.11 -14.81
N VAL A 152 4.80 5.53 -15.81
CA VAL A 152 3.40 5.87 -15.68
C VAL A 152 2.57 4.89 -16.48
N VAL A 153 1.75 4.09 -15.80
CA VAL A 153 0.83 3.14 -16.45
C VAL A 153 -0.59 3.59 -16.23
N ARG A 154 -1.31 3.84 -17.30
CA ARG A 154 -2.67 4.36 -17.28
C ARG A 154 -3.67 3.40 -17.90
N TYR A 155 -4.96 3.62 -17.66
CA TYR A 155 -6.09 2.77 -18.09
C TYR A 155 -6.15 1.39 -17.38
N GLU A 156 -5.55 1.29 -16.22
CA GLU A 156 -5.58 0.09 -15.38
C GLU A 156 -6.45 0.27 -14.11
N GLY A 157 -7.16 1.40 -14.02
CA GLY A 157 -8.11 1.71 -12.96
C GLY A 157 -9.44 0.94 -13.11
N PRO A 158 -10.41 1.16 -12.20
CA PRO A 158 -11.67 0.41 -12.16
C PRO A 158 -12.50 0.47 -13.45
N VAL A 159 -12.45 1.57 -14.18
CA VAL A 159 -13.19 1.77 -15.45
C VAL A 159 -12.33 1.38 -16.65
N GLY A 160 -11.08 1.86 -16.71
CA GLY A 160 -10.18 1.60 -17.82
C GLY A 160 -9.69 0.15 -17.89
N GLY A 161 -9.40 -0.45 -16.75
CA GLY A 161 -8.94 -1.84 -16.60
C GLY A 161 -9.88 -2.65 -15.70
N PRO A 162 -11.02 -3.17 -16.22
CA PRO A 162 -11.96 -3.94 -15.40
C PRO A 162 -11.29 -5.08 -14.65
N GLY A 163 -11.51 -5.12 -13.32
CA GLY A 163 -10.81 -6.03 -12.41
C GLY A 163 -9.58 -5.40 -11.74
N MET A 164 -9.12 -4.22 -12.23
CA MET A 164 -8.04 -3.43 -11.64
C MET A 164 -6.82 -4.29 -11.30
N ARG A 165 -6.09 -4.71 -12.32
CA ARG A 165 -4.95 -5.62 -12.18
C ARG A 165 -3.88 -5.08 -11.22
N GLU A 166 -3.25 -5.96 -10.47
CA GLU A 166 -2.05 -5.62 -9.70
C GLU A 166 -0.85 -5.55 -10.64
N MET A 167 -0.06 -4.49 -10.51
CA MET A 167 1.17 -4.29 -11.28
C MET A 167 2.31 -5.21 -10.78
N LEU A 168 2.01 -6.48 -10.56
CA LEU A 168 2.96 -7.45 -10.02
C LEU A 168 4.04 -7.84 -11.02
N LYS A 169 3.66 -8.07 -12.28
CA LYS A 169 4.63 -8.46 -13.32
C LYS A 169 5.60 -7.32 -13.63
N PRO A 170 5.16 -6.07 -13.90
CA PRO A 170 6.08 -4.96 -14.13
C PRO A 170 7.00 -4.70 -12.94
N THR A 171 6.48 -4.68 -11.71
CA THR A 171 7.31 -4.45 -10.52
C THR A 171 8.34 -5.56 -10.31
N SER A 172 7.95 -6.83 -10.55
CA SER A 172 8.88 -7.95 -10.50
C SER A 172 9.96 -7.88 -11.59
N ALA A 173 9.58 -7.48 -12.81
CA ALA A 173 10.52 -7.32 -13.92
C ALA A 173 11.53 -6.19 -13.65
N ILE A 174 11.09 -5.05 -13.09
CA ILE A 174 11.93 -3.94 -12.65
C ILE A 174 12.93 -4.42 -11.58
N MET A 175 12.47 -5.16 -10.58
CA MET A 175 13.34 -5.74 -9.56
C MET A 175 14.37 -6.70 -10.18
N GLY A 176 13.94 -7.54 -11.11
CA GLY A 176 14.81 -8.45 -11.84
C GLY A 176 15.89 -7.76 -12.69
N LYS A 177 15.63 -6.54 -13.15
CA LYS A 177 16.61 -5.67 -13.85
C LYS A 177 17.53 -4.87 -12.93
N GLY A 178 17.33 -4.96 -11.60
CA GLY A 178 18.10 -4.19 -10.62
C GLY A 178 17.75 -2.70 -10.58
N LEU A 179 16.54 -2.33 -11.01
CA LEU A 179 16.03 -0.97 -11.07
C LEU A 179 15.01 -0.65 -9.96
N GLY A 180 14.75 -1.56 -9.03
CA GLY A 180 13.64 -1.46 -8.08
C GLY A 180 13.67 -0.25 -7.13
N ASP A 181 14.84 0.26 -6.82
CA ASP A 181 15.08 1.46 -6.00
C ASP A 181 15.52 2.68 -6.82
N LYS A 182 15.58 2.53 -8.14
CA LYS A 182 16.15 3.52 -9.07
C LYS A 182 15.13 4.16 -10.00
N VAL A 183 13.90 3.68 -9.97
CA VAL A 183 12.77 4.20 -10.75
C VAL A 183 11.56 4.38 -9.83
N ALA A 184 10.65 5.29 -10.21
CA ALA A 184 9.33 5.37 -9.60
C ALA A 184 8.28 4.75 -10.53
N PHE A 185 7.17 4.31 -9.94
CA PHE A 185 6.07 3.71 -10.67
C PHE A 185 4.73 4.31 -10.23
N ILE A 186 3.98 4.88 -11.16
CA ILE A 186 2.69 5.53 -10.92
C ILE A 186 1.62 4.87 -11.79
N THR A 187 0.43 4.60 -11.24
CA THR A 187 -0.69 4.03 -11.99
C THR A 187 -2.04 4.38 -11.39
N ASP A 188 -3.07 4.47 -12.22
CA ASP A 188 -4.47 4.45 -11.79
C ASP A 188 -4.96 3.03 -11.42
N GLY A 189 -4.18 2.00 -11.73
CA GLY A 189 -4.31 0.65 -11.23
C GLY A 189 -3.87 0.50 -9.77
N ARG A 190 -3.46 -0.70 -9.36
CA ARG A 190 -3.05 -1.00 -7.98
C ARG A 190 -1.74 -1.79 -7.91
N PHE A 191 -1.12 -1.73 -6.74
CA PHE A 191 0.05 -2.52 -6.41
C PHE A 191 -0.27 -3.58 -5.36
N SER A 192 0.48 -4.68 -5.40
CA SER A 192 0.43 -5.70 -4.35
C SER A 192 1.17 -5.22 -3.10
N GLY A 193 0.84 -5.82 -1.94
CA GLY A 193 1.59 -5.58 -0.69
C GLY A 193 3.07 -5.97 -0.77
N GLY A 194 3.47 -6.79 -1.77
CA GLY A 194 4.85 -7.19 -2.02
C GLY A 194 5.65 -6.25 -2.92
N SER A 195 5.04 -5.19 -3.43
CA SER A 195 5.75 -4.21 -4.25
C SER A 195 6.75 -3.41 -3.42
N HIS A 196 7.93 -3.15 -3.98
CA HIS A 196 9.02 -2.39 -3.39
C HIS A 196 9.37 -1.17 -4.25
N GLY A 197 10.05 -0.19 -3.66
CA GLY A 197 10.46 1.04 -4.32
C GLY A 197 9.37 2.12 -4.28
N PHE A 198 9.57 3.17 -5.06
CA PHE A 198 8.64 4.31 -5.16
C PHE A 198 7.40 3.90 -5.97
N VAL A 199 6.36 3.39 -5.32
CA VAL A 199 5.12 2.96 -5.97
C VAL A 199 3.93 3.78 -5.49
N VAL A 200 3.19 4.38 -6.42
CA VAL A 200 1.98 5.16 -6.20
C VAL A 200 0.86 4.61 -7.06
N GLY A 201 -0.12 4.00 -6.43
CA GLY A 201 -1.29 3.42 -7.09
C GLY A 201 -2.58 4.13 -6.76
N HIS A 202 -3.68 3.66 -7.34
CA HIS A 202 -5.01 4.21 -7.13
C HIS A 202 -5.10 5.70 -7.43
N VAL A 203 -4.34 6.18 -8.43
CA VAL A 203 -4.40 7.60 -8.83
C VAL A 203 -5.80 7.92 -9.32
N THR A 204 -6.42 8.90 -8.67
CA THR A 204 -7.81 9.32 -8.99
C THR A 204 -7.89 10.83 -9.20
N PRO A 205 -8.70 11.25 -10.20
CA PRO A 205 -9.48 10.45 -11.17
C PRO A 205 -8.60 9.63 -12.10
N GLU A 206 -9.06 8.41 -12.46
CA GLU A 206 -8.32 7.56 -13.40
C GLU A 206 -8.31 8.12 -14.83
N ALA A 207 -7.34 7.73 -15.65
CA ALA A 207 -7.19 8.23 -17.03
C ALA A 207 -8.44 7.97 -17.88
N ALA A 208 -9.08 6.82 -17.75
CA ALA A 208 -10.29 6.46 -18.48
C ALA A 208 -11.50 7.38 -18.20
N THR A 209 -11.50 8.08 -17.07
CA THR A 209 -12.55 9.07 -16.72
C THR A 209 -12.10 10.52 -16.90
N GLY A 210 -10.96 10.74 -17.57
CA GLY A 210 -10.44 12.09 -17.85
C GLY A 210 -9.51 12.65 -16.76
N GLY A 211 -8.99 11.79 -15.88
CA GLY A 211 -7.99 12.16 -14.87
C GLY A 211 -6.68 12.64 -15.51
N CYS A 212 -5.86 13.33 -14.71
CA CYS A 212 -4.64 14.00 -15.21
C CYS A 212 -3.60 13.06 -15.83
N LEU A 213 -3.58 11.77 -15.46
CA LEU A 213 -2.72 10.79 -16.12
C LEU A 213 -2.99 10.68 -17.63
N LEU A 214 -4.20 10.98 -18.09
CA LEU A 214 -4.56 10.99 -19.52
C LEU A 214 -3.67 11.94 -20.34
N TYR A 215 -3.28 13.07 -19.75
CA TYR A 215 -2.56 14.14 -20.41
C TYR A 215 -1.04 14.08 -20.18
N THR A 216 -0.56 13.11 -19.41
CA THR A 216 0.86 12.88 -19.17
C THR A 216 1.53 12.34 -20.44
N SER A 217 2.70 12.84 -20.79
CA SER A 217 3.52 12.40 -21.94
C SER A 217 4.96 12.13 -21.51
N ASP A 218 5.72 11.42 -22.36
CA ASP A 218 7.14 11.13 -22.14
C ASP A 218 8.04 12.36 -22.00
N ALA A 219 7.54 13.55 -22.32
CA ALA A 219 8.29 14.81 -22.23
C ALA A 219 8.00 15.59 -20.94
N ALA A 220 7.22 15.04 -20.00
CA ALA A 220 6.82 15.75 -18.79
C ALA A 220 7.92 15.67 -17.71
N ASP A 221 8.86 16.61 -17.73
CA ASP A 221 9.96 16.72 -16.75
C ASP A 221 9.55 17.28 -15.38
N GLU A 222 8.28 17.63 -15.12
CA GLU A 222 7.91 18.48 -13.97
C GLU A 222 6.80 17.93 -13.05
N LEU A 223 6.56 16.63 -12.93
CA LEU A 223 5.31 16.17 -12.32
C LEU A 223 5.37 15.57 -10.91
N LEU A 224 6.52 15.57 -10.24
CA LEU A 224 6.64 15.04 -8.88
C LEU A 224 7.43 16.00 -7.97
N GLY A 225 6.85 17.14 -7.69
CA GLY A 225 7.32 18.07 -6.67
C GLY A 225 6.36 18.15 -5.49
#